data_fdabbde9d896c6b5f5ab45af6a8b138c
#
_entry.id   fdabbde9d896c6b5f5ab45af6a8b138c
#
_cell.length_a   1.000
_cell.length_b   1.000
_cell.length_c   1.000
_cell.angle_alpha   90.00
_cell.angle_beta   90.00
_cell.angle_gamma   90.00
#
_symmetry.space_group_name_H-M   'P 1'
#
loop_
_entity.id
_entity.type
_entity.pdbx_description
1 polymer ?
#
loop_
_entity_poly.entity_id
_entity_poly.type
_entity_poly.pdbx_seq_one_letter_code
_entity_poly.pdbx_strand_id
1 'polypeptide(L)'
;MIQFENVTKRFPGGQEALSELTLSVDKGEMVFVTGHSGAGKSTLLNLIALIERPTSGQVIVDGQNTRRVRRRKIPGYRRQIGMVFQDHKLLYDRPVSENVALPLIIAGVSPRDAGKRVRAALDQVGLLHKEKKNPETLSAGEQQRVGIARAIVTRPKLLIADEPTGNLDPELSLEVMRIFRRFNEVGVTLLIASHDIALIDKLGCRRIELDEGRLQEPQFEDDLVVHFEDDYLPQGDDDGWR
;
A
#
# COMPACT_ATOMS: atom_id res chain seq x y z
N MET A 1 -10.42 4.02 -9.95
CA MET A 1 -9.64 4.66 -8.87
C MET A 1 -8.31 5.21 -9.37
N ILE A 2 -7.53 4.43 -10.08
CA ILE A 2 -6.25 4.82 -10.67
C ILE A 2 -6.34 4.64 -12.17
N GLN A 3 -5.76 5.59 -12.96
CA GLN A 3 -5.67 5.49 -14.42
C GLN A 3 -4.30 6.00 -14.87
N PHE A 4 -3.63 5.20 -15.67
CA PHE A 4 -2.44 5.56 -16.43
C PHE A 4 -2.81 5.66 -17.90
N GLU A 5 -2.49 6.77 -18.55
CA GLU A 5 -2.79 7.02 -19.95
C GLU A 5 -1.48 7.33 -20.68
N ASN A 6 -0.98 6.35 -21.42
CA ASN A 6 0.24 6.42 -22.21
C ASN A 6 1.44 7.00 -21.43
N VAL A 7 1.67 6.46 -20.23
CA VAL A 7 2.65 7.00 -19.27
C VAL A 7 4.05 6.47 -19.56
N THR A 8 4.98 7.40 -19.79
CA THR A 8 6.41 7.10 -19.86
C THR A 8 7.16 7.80 -18.72
N LYS A 9 8.10 7.09 -18.09
CA LYS A 9 9.01 7.64 -17.11
C LYS A 9 10.45 7.34 -17.50
N ARG A 10 11.23 8.41 -17.74
CA ARG A 10 12.68 8.37 -17.93
C ARG A 10 13.38 9.10 -16.80
N PHE A 11 14.42 8.50 -16.27
CA PHE A 11 15.29 9.13 -15.27
C PHE A 11 16.44 9.91 -15.92
N PRO A 12 17.07 10.86 -15.19
CA PRO A 12 18.32 11.47 -15.63
C PRO A 12 19.35 10.35 -15.91
N GLY A 13 20.02 10.42 -17.06
CA GLY A 13 20.89 9.32 -17.54
C GLY A 13 20.26 8.42 -18.60
N GLY A 14 19.00 8.65 -18.99
CA GLY A 14 18.36 8.01 -20.14
C GLY A 14 17.68 6.69 -19.85
N GLN A 15 17.77 6.17 -18.62
CA GLN A 15 17.06 4.94 -18.23
C GLN A 15 15.55 5.17 -18.26
N GLU A 16 14.87 4.38 -19.09
CA GLU A 16 13.41 4.35 -19.18
C GLU A 16 12.86 3.27 -18.23
N ALA A 17 12.17 3.72 -17.19
CA ALA A 17 11.63 2.84 -16.17
C ALA A 17 10.18 2.42 -16.43
N LEU A 18 9.43 3.22 -17.20
CA LEU A 18 8.10 2.88 -17.71
C LEU A 18 7.97 3.42 -19.12
N SER A 19 7.39 2.62 -20.02
CA SER A 19 7.23 2.92 -21.45
C SER A 19 5.78 2.78 -21.88
N GLU A 20 5.15 3.90 -22.27
CA GLU A 20 3.81 3.96 -22.85
C GLU A 20 2.72 3.18 -22.07
N LEU A 21 2.86 3.13 -20.74
CA LEU A 21 2.01 2.35 -19.87
C LEU A 21 0.57 2.88 -19.84
N THR A 22 -0.39 2.03 -20.16
CA THR A 22 -1.83 2.32 -20.07
C THR A 22 -2.50 1.22 -19.23
N LEU A 23 -3.07 1.59 -18.08
CA LEU A 23 -3.79 0.67 -17.20
C LEU A 23 -4.81 1.39 -16.34
N SER A 24 -5.76 0.65 -15.80
CA SER A 24 -6.72 1.16 -14.82
C SER A 24 -6.87 0.19 -13.64
N VAL A 25 -7.16 0.78 -12.46
CA VAL A 25 -7.54 0.05 -11.25
C VAL A 25 -8.85 0.68 -10.75
N ASP A 26 -9.84 -0.15 -10.53
CA ASP A 26 -11.16 0.30 -10.09
C ASP A 26 -11.20 0.59 -8.59
N LYS A 27 -12.23 1.32 -8.16
CA LYS A 27 -12.42 1.65 -6.76
C LYS A 27 -12.83 0.40 -5.99
N GLY A 28 -12.17 0.15 -4.85
CA GLY A 28 -12.40 -1.04 -4.03
C GLY A 28 -11.74 -2.31 -4.58
N GLU A 29 -10.96 -2.21 -5.65
CA GLU A 29 -10.23 -3.34 -6.22
C GLU A 29 -8.92 -3.59 -5.44
N MET A 30 -8.54 -4.85 -5.29
CA MET A 30 -7.23 -5.28 -4.79
C MET A 30 -6.43 -5.86 -5.96
N VAL A 31 -5.35 -5.20 -6.34
CA VAL A 31 -4.54 -5.53 -7.52
C VAL A 31 -3.09 -5.70 -7.15
N PHE A 32 -2.46 -6.72 -7.69
CA PHE A 32 -1.02 -6.93 -7.58
C PHE A 32 -0.28 -6.46 -8.82
N VAL A 33 0.86 -5.80 -8.62
CA VAL A 33 1.82 -5.45 -9.68
C VAL A 33 3.01 -6.38 -9.53
N THR A 34 3.24 -7.23 -10.53
CA THR A 34 4.31 -8.23 -10.56
C THR A 34 5.36 -7.88 -11.62
N GLY A 35 6.45 -8.61 -11.62
CA GLY A 35 7.56 -8.45 -12.55
C GLY A 35 8.91 -8.59 -11.85
N HIS A 36 9.96 -8.81 -12.61
CA HIS A 36 11.32 -8.96 -12.07
C HIS A 36 11.83 -7.68 -11.36
N SER A 37 12.97 -7.78 -10.68
CA SER A 37 13.63 -6.60 -10.10
C SER A 37 14.01 -5.62 -11.24
N GLY A 38 13.63 -4.35 -11.07
CA GLY A 38 13.86 -3.35 -12.13
C GLY A 38 12.73 -3.22 -13.17
N ALA A 39 11.71 -4.08 -13.16
CA ALA A 39 10.58 -4.02 -14.12
C ALA A 39 9.74 -2.73 -14.07
N GLY A 40 9.95 -1.85 -13.09
CA GLY A 40 9.23 -0.56 -12.99
C GLY A 40 8.17 -0.50 -11.88
N LYS A 41 7.97 -1.56 -11.08
CA LYS A 41 6.95 -1.64 -10.02
C LYS A 41 6.99 -0.45 -9.04
N SER A 42 8.12 -0.23 -8.38
CA SER A 42 8.28 0.88 -7.43
C SER A 42 8.16 2.25 -8.11
N THR A 43 8.58 2.35 -9.38
CA THR A 43 8.40 3.58 -10.17
C THR A 43 6.92 3.87 -10.39
N LEU A 44 6.12 2.86 -10.73
CA LEU A 44 4.67 2.97 -10.88
C LEU A 44 4.02 3.48 -9.58
N LEU A 45 4.36 2.87 -8.43
CA LEU A 45 3.85 3.30 -7.11
C LEU A 45 4.28 4.74 -6.78
N ASN A 46 5.53 5.11 -7.09
CA ASN A 46 6.06 6.45 -6.86
C ASN A 46 5.37 7.54 -7.69
N LEU A 47 4.92 7.22 -8.92
CA LEU A 47 4.10 8.12 -9.74
C LEU A 47 2.73 8.37 -9.12
N ILE A 48 2.09 7.32 -8.58
CA ILE A 48 0.80 7.43 -7.88
C ILE A 48 0.96 8.29 -6.62
N ALA A 49 2.01 8.08 -5.83
CA ALA A 49 2.29 8.85 -4.61
C ALA A 49 2.83 10.26 -4.87
N LEU A 50 3.01 10.66 -6.14
CA LEU A 50 3.67 11.93 -6.52
C LEU A 50 5.07 12.11 -5.90
N ILE A 51 5.76 11.00 -5.60
CA ILE A 51 7.19 11.00 -5.26
C ILE A 51 7.96 11.34 -6.54
N GLU A 52 7.53 10.72 -7.66
CA GLU A 52 8.01 11.00 -9.00
C GLU A 52 6.90 11.60 -9.87
N ARG A 53 7.27 12.17 -11.01
CA ARG A 53 6.34 12.63 -12.03
C ARG A 53 6.61 11.93 -13.35
N PRO A 54 5.58 11.68 -14.16
CA PRO A 54 5.77 11.10 -15.48
C PRO A 54 6.52 12.09 -16.40
N THR A 55 7.32 11.55 -17.32
CA THR A 55 7.98 12.31 -18.38
C THR A 55 6.95 12.70 -19.44
N SER A 56 6.11 11.75 -19.87
CA SER A 56 4.97 11.96 -20.77
C SER A 56 3.74 11.16 -20.29
N GLY A 57 2.60 11.41 -20.91
CA GLY A 57 1.33 10.83 -20.49
C GLY A 57 0.76 11.46 -19.22
N GLN A 58 -0.25 10.83 -18.63
CA GLN A 58 -0.88 11.31 -17.40
C GLN A 58 -1.29 10.19 -16.47
N VAL A 59 -1.19 10.47 -15.15
CA VAL A 59 -1.66 9.60 -14.07
C VAL A 59 -2.80 10.31 -13.37
N ILE A 60 -3.95 9.64 -13.27
CA ILE A 60 -5.14 10.15 -12.60
C ILE A 60 -5.41 9.27 -11.39
N VAL A 61 -5.60 9.86 -10.21
CA VAL A 61 -5.90 9.16 -8.96
C VAL A 61 -7.12 9.81 -8.31
N ASP A 62 -8.14 9.03 -8.03
CA ASP A 62 -9.44 9.47 -7.51
C ASP A 62 -9.99 10.70 -8.29
N GLY A 63 -9.91 10.65 -9.63
CA GLY A 63 -10.31 11.73 -10.54
C GLY A 63 -9.35 12.92 -10.61
N GLN A 64 -8.29 12.94 -9.84
CA GLN A 64 -7.31 14.02 -9.83
C GLN A 64 -6.10 13.70 -10.71
N ASN A 65 -5.88 14.49 -11.77
CA ASN A 65 -4.68 14.39 -12.59
C ASN A 65 -3.44 14.86 -11.78
N THR A 66 -2.52 13.93 -11.53
CA THR A 66 -1.32 14.16 -10.71
C THR A 66 -0.39 15.23 -11.30
N ARG A 67 -0.35 15.39 -12.63
CA ARG A 67 0.45 16.40 -13.33
C ARG A 67 0.01 17.81 -12.99
N ARG A 68 -1.29 18.03 -12.70
CA ARG A 68 -1.87 19.33 -12.36
C ARG A 68 -1.72 19.69 -10.88
N VAL A 69 -1.29 18.74 -10.03
CA VAL A 69 -1.09 18.99 -8.59
C VAL A 69 0.12 19.89 -8.40
N ARG A 70 -0.11 21.13 -7.94
CA ARG A 70 0.95 22.09 -7.63
C ARG A 70 1.78 21.61 -6.43
N ARG A 71 3.08 21.93 -6.37
CA ARG A 71 4.00 21.49 -5.29
C ARG A 71 3.43 21.71 -3.88
N ARG A 72 2.84 22.88 -3.62
CA ARG A 72 2.22 23.21 -2.31
C ARG A 72 1.00 22.33 -1.95
N LYS A 73 0.37 21.65 -2.90
CA LYS A 73 -0.78 20.78 -2.70
C LYS A 73 -0.39 19.29 -2.54
N ILE A 74 0.86 18.92 -2.84
CA ILE A 74 1.34 17.54 -2.73
C ILE A 74 1.17 16.97 -1.32
N PRO A 75 1.47 17.67 -0.20
CA PRO A 75 1.23 17.11 1.13
C PRO A 75 -0.24 16.76 1.39
N GLY A 76 -1.17 17.60 0.91
CA GLY A 76 -2.61 17.35 1.00
C GLY A 76 -3.05 16.14 0.17
N TYR A 77 -2.47 15.97 -1.03
CA TYR A 77 -2.71 14.83 -1.89
C TYR A 77 -2.19 13.53 -1.25
N ARG A 78 -0.94 13.50 -0.77
CA ARG A 78 -0.33 12.30 -0.16
C ARG A 78 -1.06 11.83 1.11
N ARG A 79 -1.71 12.73 1.87
CA ARG A 79 -2.51 12.35 3.04
C ARG A 79 -3.73 11.48 2.70
N GLN A 80 -4.16 11.45 1.44
CA GLN A 80 -5.28 10.62 0.98
C GLN A 80 -4.84 9.22 0.55
N ILE A 81 -3.52 8.96 0.53
CA ILE A 81 -2.92 7.70 0.11
C ILE A 81 -2.15 7.12 1.30
N GLY A 82 -2.47 5.90 1.71
CA GLY A 82 -1.63 5.13 2.61
C GLY A 82 -0.48 4.50 1.83
N MET A 83 0.73 4.57 2.37
CA MET A 83 1.89 3.97 1.73
C MET A 83 2.63 3.06 2.70
N VAL A 84 2.82 1.80 2.30
CA VAL A 84 3.60 0.80 3.00
C VAL A 84 4.89 0.58 2.23
N PHE A 85 6.03 0.75 2.89
CA PHE A 85 7.36 0.65 2.30
C PHE A 85 7.98 -0.71 2.62
N GLN A 86 8.80 -1.22 1.74
CA GLN A 86 9.53 -2.49 1.91
C GLN A 86 10.43 -2.48 3.16
N ASP A 87 11.12 -1.38 3.43
CA ASP A 87 12.04 -1.21 4.57
C ASP A 87 11.38 -0.53 5.78
N HIS A 88 10.06 -0.59 5.88
CA HIS A 88 9.19 -0.08 6.94
C HIS A 88 9.34 1.43 7.22
N LYS A 89 10.50 2.06 7.01
CA LYS A 89 10.79 3.49 7.29
C LYS A 89 10.34 3.91 8.70
N LEU A 90 10.59 3.07 9.70
CA LEU A 90 10.26 3.39 11.09
C LEU A 90 11.31 4.32 11.71
N LEU A 91 10.86 5.18 12.61
CA LEU A 91 11.71 5.98 13.47
C LEU A 91 12.07 5.15 14.71
N TYR A 92 13.30 4.69 14.78
CA TYR A 92 13.75 3.79 15.83
C TYR A 92 13.97 4.49 17.17
N ASP A 93 14.13 5.80 17.17
CA ASP A 93 14.24 6.67 18.34
C ASP A 93 12.88 7.00 18.97
N ARG A 94 11.78 6.47 18.42
CA ARG A 94 10.41 6.76 18.86
C ARG A 94 9.60 5.49 19.06
N PRO A 95 8.67 5.48 20.05
CA PRO A 95 7.81 4.34 20.27
C PRO A 95 6.86 4.09 19.10
N VAL A 96 6.29 2.89 19.06
CA VAL A 96 5.32 2.43 18.06
C VAL A 96 4.17 3.42 17.87
N SER A 97 3.58 3.88 18.97
CA SER A 97 2.47 4.85 18.92
C SER A 97 2.83 6.17 18.23
N GLU A 98 4.04 6.68 18.44
CA GLU A 98 4.49 7.91 17.78
C GLU A 98 4.79 7.69 16.31
N ASN A 99 5.35 6.53 15.92
CA ASN A 99 5.52 6.14 14.53
C ASN A 99 4.19 6.16 13.78
N VAL A 100 3.14 5.57 14.37
CA VAL A 100 1.80 5.53 13.77
C VAL A 100 1.13 6.90 13.80
N ALA A 101 1.43 7.75 14.80
CA ALA A 101 0.86 9.10 14.90
C ALA A 101 1.36 10.10 13.84
N LEU A 102 2.53 9.86 13.23
CA LEU A 102 3.20 10.82 12.34
C LEU A 102 2.29 11.43 11.26
N PRO A 103 1.50 10.64 10.49
CA PRO A 103 0.63 11.20 9.46
C PRO A 103 -0.46 12.11 10.04
N LEU A 104 -0.95 11.82 11.25
CA LEU A 104 -1.96 12.62 11.94
C LEU A 104 -1.38 13.93 12.47
N ILE A 105 -0.16 13.89 13.01
CA ILE A 105 0.58 15.08 13.49
C ILE A 105 0.81 16.04 12.31
N ILE A 106 1.29 15.51 11.17
CA ILE A 106 1.50 16.28 9.93
C ILE A 106 0.18 16.85 9.39
N ALA A 107 -0.94 16.15 9.64
CA ALA A 107 -2.28 16.62 9.27
C ALA A 107 -2.86 17.68 10.20
N GLY A 108 -2.21 17.96 11.35
CA GLY A 108 -2.70 18.90 12.35
C GLY A 108 -3.87 18.38 13.19
N VAL A 109 -4.01 17.04 13.30
CA VAL A 109 -5.04 16.42 14.15
C VAL A 109 -4.71 16.65 15.63
N SER A 110 -5.73 16.92 16.43
CA SER A 110 -5.54 17.15 17.88
C SER A 110 -4.88 15.94 18.56
N PRO A 111 -4.01 16.12 19.57
CA PRO A 111 -3.36 15.00 20.28
C PRO A 111 -4.35 13.97 20.82
N ARG A 112 -5.51 14.44 21.32
CA ARG A 112 -6.56 13.58 21.87
C ARG A 112 -7.17 12.68 20.79
N ASP A 113 -7.49 13.24 19.61
CA ASP A 113 -8.08 12.49 18.50
C ASP A 113 -7.05 11.60 17.80
N ALA A 114 -5.79 12.09 17.68
CA ALA A 114 -4.68 11.29 17.19
C ALA A 114 -4.46 10.04 18.05
N GLY A 115 -4.45 10.17 19.37
CA GLY A 115 -4.30 9.04 20.29
C GLY A 115 -5.38 7.97 20.11
N LYS A 116 -6.65 8.37 19.95
CA LYS A 116 -7.75 7.43 19.68
C LYS A 116 -7.55 6.68 18.37
N ARG A 117 -7.22 7.40 17.28
CA ARG A 117 -7.00 6.80 15.95
C ARG A 117 -5.78 5.88 15.91
N VAL A 118 -4.70 6.26 16.61
CA VAL A 118 -3.48 5.44 16.72
C VAL A 118 -3.79 4.12 17.41
N ARG A 119 -4.51 4.15 18.55
CA ARG A 119 -4.88 2.91 19.25
C ARG A 119 -5.78 2.02 18.41
N ALA A 120 -6.78 2.57 17.72
CA ALA A 120 -7.62 1.83 16.81
C ALA A 120 -6.82 1.21 15.65
N ALA A 121 -5.87 1.96 15.04
CA ALA A 121 -5.04 1.43 13.98
C ALA A 121 -4.09 0.32 14.46
N LEU A 122 -3.53 0.45 15.67
CA LEU A 122 -2.70 -0.59 16.28
C LEU A 122 -3.50 -1.84 16.65
N ASP A 123 -4.73 -1.68 17.09
CA ASP A 123 -5.65 -2.78 17.39
C ASP A 123 -5.95 -3.61 16.14
N GLN A 124 -6.26 -2.95 15.02
CA GLN A 124 -6.51 -3.60 13.72
C GLN A 124 -5.37 -4.47 13.20
N VAL A 125 -4.13 -4.16 13.59
CA VAL A 125 -2.95 -4.95 13.23
C VAL A 125 -2.45 -5.84 14.38
N GLY A 126 -3.21 -5.94 15.49
CA GLY A 126 -2.90 -6.78 16.64
C GLY A 126 -1.72 -6.30 17.50
N LEU A 127 -1.37 -5.00 17.45
CA LEU A 127 -0.19 -4.44 18.13
C LEU A 127 -0.51 -3.42 19.21
N LEU A 128 -1.78 -3.30 19.65
CA LEU A 128 -2.16 -2.34 20.67
C LEU A 128 -1.37 -2.52 21.98
N HIS A 129 -1.11 -3.77 22.39
CA HIS A 129 -0.33 -4.11 23.57
C HIS A 129 1.14 -3.70 23.51
N LYS A 130 1.64 -3.33 22.32
CA LYS A 130 3.01 -2.88 22.05
C LYS A 130 3.12 -1.37 21.77
N GLU A 131 2.07 -0.58 21.99
CA GLU A 131 2.01 0.85 21.65
C GLU A 131 3.19 1.68 22.21
N LYS A 132 3.73 1.29 23.38
CA LYS A 132 4.83 1.98 24.07
C LYS A 132 6.21 1.37 23.82
N LYS A 133 6.29 0.29 23.03
CA LYS A 133 7.57 -0.36 22.71
C LYS A 133 8.30 0.41 21.61
N ASN A 134 9.62 0.31 21.59
CA ASN A 134 10.43 0.82 20.48
C ASN A 134 10.50 -0.21 19.34
N PRO A 135 10.55 0.23 18.08
CA PRO A 135 10.61 -0.67 16.92
C PRO A 135 11.74 -1.70 16.96
N GLU A 136 12.90 -1.38 17.57
CA GLU A 136 14.04 -2.28 17.71
C GLU A 136 13.71 -3.56 18.48
N THR A 137 12.69 -3.52 19.35
CA THR A 137 12.26 -4.66 20.17
C THR A 137 11.21 -5.54 19.48
N LEU A 138 10.83 -5.20 18.26
CA LEU A 138 9.82 -5.87 17.48
C LEU A 138 10.43 -6.84 16.46
N SER A 139 9.73 -7.95 16.19
CA SER A 139 10.06 -8.82 15.06
C SER A 139 9.85 -8.10 13.72
N ALA A 140 10.42 -8.62 12.63
CA ALA A 140 10.25 -8.05 11.29
C ALA A 140 8.76 -7.96 10.89
N GLY A 141 7.96 -9.01 11.15
CA GLY A 141 6.53 -9.01 10.89
C GLY A 141 5.77 -7.98 11.73
N GLU A 142 6.19 -7.76 12.99
CA GLU A 142 5.59 -6.71 13.83
C GLU A 142 5.96 -5.30 13.33
N GLN A 143 7.20 -5.08 12.91
CA GLN A 143 7.63 -3.81 12.29
C GLN A 143 6.82 -3.53 11.03
N GLN A 144 6.59 -4.56 10.20
CA GLN A 144 5.73 -4.45 9.02
C GLN A 144 4.31 -4.04 9.40
N ARG A 145 3.71 -4.68 10.41
CA ARG A 145 2.37 -4.32 10.90
C ARG A 145 2.31 -2.88 11.47
N VAL A 146 3.38 -2.38 12.10
CA VAL A 146 3.47 -0.96 12.49
C VAL A 146 3.46 -0.06 11.25
N GLY A 147 4.19 -0.43 10.19
CA GLY A 147 4.18 0.28 8.90
C GLY A 147 2.78 0.34 8.28
N ILE A 148 2.04 -0.77 8.34
CA ILE A 148 0.64 -0.84 7.89
C ILE A 148 -0.25 0.05 8.76
N ALA A 149 -0.17 -0.04 10.10
CA ALA A 149 -0.95 0.80 11.01
C ALA A 149 -0.73 2.29 10.73
N ARG A 150 0.53 2.70 10.48
CA ARG A 150 0.86 4.07 10.08
C ARG A 150 0.23 4.46 8.75
N ALA A 151 0.18 3.55 7.79
CA ALA A 151 -0.41 3.83 6.47
C ALA A 151 -1.93 4.01 6.54
N ILE A 152 -2.62 3.28 7.41
CA ILE A 152 -4.09 3.28 7.52
C ILE A 152 -4.65 4.30 8.52
N VAL A 153 -3.82 4.85 9.44
CA VAL A 153 -4.28 5.72 10.54
C VAL A 153 -5.04 6.97 10.07
N THR A 154 -4.79 7.42 8.83
CA THR A 154 -5.51 8.53 8.17
C THR A 154 -6.81 8.10 7.51
N ARG A 155 -7.14 6.81 7.51
CA ARG A 155 -8.28 6.21 6.79
C ARG A 155 -8.23 6.55 5.28
N PRO A 156 -7.18 6.14 4.57
CA PRO A 156 -7.03 6.45 3.15
C PRO A 156 -8.03 5.64 2.32
N LYS A 157 -8.42 6.18 1.15
CA LYS A 157 -9.24 5.45 0.15
C LYS A 157 -8.38 4.55 -0.74
N LEU A 158 -7.09 4.82 -0.81
CA LEU A 158 -6.10 4.10 -1.59
C LEU A 158 -4.92 3.73 -0.71
N LEU A 159 -4.58 2.46 -0.68
CA LEU A 159 -3.39 1.93 -0.03
C LEU A 159 -2.46 1.36 -1.10
N ILE A 160 -1.23 1.82 -1.13
CA ILE A 160 -0.18 1.28 -2.00
C ILE A 160 0.91 0.65 -1.14
N ALA A 161 1.40 -0.52 -1.54
CA ALA A 161 2.42 -1.26 -0.82
C ALA A 161 3.53 -1.72 -1.76
N ASP A 162 4.78 -1.47 -1.39
CA ASP A 162 5.95 -1.90 -2.14
C ASP A 162 6.61 -3.06 -1.40
N GLU A 163 6.51 -4.28 -1.97
CA GLU A 163 7.05 -5.54 -1.44
C GLU A 163 6.74 -5.76 0.06
N PRO A 164 5.46 -5.69 0.50
CA PRO A 164 5.13 -5.68 1.93
C PRO A 164 5.41 -6.99 2.65
N THR A 165 5.72 -8.06 1.93
CA THR A 165 6.02 -9.40 2.46
C THR A 165 7.42 -9.89 2.11
N GLY A 166 8.22 -9.10 1.40
CA GLY A 166 9.49 -9.54 0.81
C GLY A 166 10.56 -10.04 1.79
N ASN A 167 10.45 -9.71 3.09
CA ASN A 167 11.38 -10.12 4.14
C ASN A 167 10.71 -10.98 5.23
N LEU A 168 9.53 -11.55 4.93
CA LEU A 168 8.74 -12.33 5.88
C LEU A 168 8.70 -13.79 5.44
N ASP A 169 8.57 -14.68 6.42
CA ASP A 169 8.25 -16.07 6.13
C ASP A 169 6.81 -16.21 5.57
N PRO A 170 6.46 -17.37 4.98
CA PRO A 170 5.16 -17.55 4.34
C PRO A 170 3.96 -17.37 5.28
N GLU A 171 4.08 -17.73 6.55
CA GLU A 171 2.99 -17.62 7.53
C GLU A 171 2.70 -16.15 7.87
N LEU A 172 3.76 -15.38 8.18
CA LEU A 172 3.66 -13.93 8.42
C LEU A 172 3.20 -13.18 7.17
N SER A 173 3.61 -13.64 5.97
CA SER A 173 3.15 -13.06 4.69
C SER A 173 1.64 -13.20 4.54
N LEU A 174 1.08 -14.36 4.86
CA LEU A 174 -0.37 -14.59 4.85
C LEU A 174 -1.10 -13.71 5.88
N GLU A 175 -0.54 -13.55 7.10
CA GLU A 175 -1.11 -12.64 8.10
C GLU A 175 -1.19 -11.19 7.59
N VAL A 176 -0.12 -10.71 6.97
CA VAL A 176 -0.10 -9.36 6.37
C VAL A 176 -1.14 -9.24 5.27
N MET A 177 -1.28 -10.24 4.40
CA MET A 177 -2.29 -10.22 3.33
C MET A 177 -3.73 -10.28 3.87
N ARG A 178 -3.99 -11.02 4.96
CA ARG A 178 -5.30 -11.00 5.65
C ARG A 178 -5.64 -9.59 6.17
N ILE A 179 -4.65 -8.85 6.69
CA ILE A 179 -4.85 -7.46 7.10
C ILE A 179 -5.24 -6.60 5.89
N PHE A 180 -4.53 -6.69 4.76
CA PHE A 180 -4.88 -5.95 3.55
C PHE A 180 -6.27 -6.31 3.03
N ARG A 181 -6.63 -7.59 3.02
CA ARG A 181 -7.95 -8.06 2.58
C ARG A 181 -9.08 -7.44 3.41
N ARG A 182 -8.96 -7.39 4.74
CA ARG A 182 -9.94 -6.72 5.61
C ARG A 182 -10.14 -5.24 5.24
N PHE A 183 -9.07 -4.52 4.87
CA PHE A 183 -9.21 -3.15 4.39
C PHE A 183 -9.88 -3.07 3.02
N ASN A 184 -9.63 -4.02 2.15
CA ASN A 184 -10.30 -4.09 0.85
C ASN A 184 -11.81 -4.35 1.00
N GLU A 185 -12.21 -5.26 1.88
CA GLU A 185 -13.60 -5.59 2.18
C GLU A 185 -14.42 -4.38 2.65
N VAL A 186 -13.80 -3.42 3.33
CA VAL A 186 -14.44 -2.15 3.70
C VAL A 186 -14.31 -1.06 2.62
N GLY A 187 -13.91 -1.42 1.40
CA GLY A 187 -13.91 -0.56 0.22
C GLY A 187 -12.62 0.23 -0.02
N VAL A 188 -11.53 -0.05 0.69
CA VAL A 188 -10.22 0.53 0.39
C VAL A 188 -9.66 -0.10 -0.89
N THR A 189 -9.22 0.73 -1.83
CA THR A 189 -8.51 0.25 -3.02
C THR A 189 -7.06 -0.09 -2.65
N LEU A 190 -6.57 -1.25 -3.10
CA LEU A 190 -5.19 -1.68 -2.83
C LEU A 190 -4.42 -1.91 -4.12
N LEU A 191 -3.20 -1.40 -4.16
CA LEU A 191 -2.23 -1.71 -5.21
C LEU A 191 -0.92 -2.17 -4.55
N ILE A 192 -0.57 -3.43 -4.75
CA ILE A 192 0.52 -4.10 -4.04
C ILE A 192 1.55 -4.57 -5.05
N ALA A 193 2.78 -4.04 -4.99
CA ALA A 193 3.90 -4.61 -5.73
C ALA A 193 4.43 -5.83 -4.97
N SER A 194 4.55 -6.95 -5.65
CA SER A 194 5.11 -8.19 -5.10
C SER A 194 5.68 -9.07 -6.20
N HIS A 195 6.67 -9.88 -5.85
CA HIS A 195 7.23 -10.91 -6.72
C HIS A 195 6.82 -12.33 -6.28
N ASP A 196 6.04 -12.49 -5.21
CA ASP A 196 5.56 -13.78 -4.70
C ASP A 196 4.29 -14.21 -5.45
N ILE A 197 4.51 -14.82 -6.62
CA ILE A 197 3.41 -15.31 -7.47
C ILE A 197 2.56 -16.36 -6.75
N ALA A 198 3.19 -17.28 -6.00
CA ALA A 198 2.47 -18.34 -5.31
C ALA A 198 1.49 -17.79 -4.25
N LEU A 199 1.86 -16.71 -3.55
CA LEU A 199 0.99 -16.02 -2.62
C LEU A 199 -0.16 -15.31 -3.35
N ILE A 200 0.13 -14.64 -4.48
CA ILE A 200 -0.86 -13.92 -5.27
C ILE A 200 -1.92 -14.88 -5.82
N ASP A 201 -1.49 -16.02 -6.38
CA ASP A 201 -2.39 -17.03 -6.94
C ASP A 201 -3.33 -17.59 -5.86
N LYS A 202 -2.82 -17.84 -4.64
CA LYS A 202 -3.66 -18.23 -3.50
C LYS A 202 -4.72 -17.20 -3.12
N LEU A 203 -4.45 -15.91 -3.37
CA LEU A 203 -5.38 -14.84 -3.04
C LEU A 203 -6.47 -14.64 -4.11
N GLY A 204 -6.30 -15.16 -5.31
CA GLY A 204 -7.23 -15.03 -6.43
C GLY A 204 -7.46 -13.57 -6.87
N CYS A 205 -6.46 -12.70 -6.72
CA CYS A 205 -6.56 -11.29 -7.03
C CYS A 205 -6.03 -10.99 -8.44
N ARG A 206 -6.57 -9.96 -9.06
CA ARG A 206 -6.07 -9.46 -10.35
C ARG A 206 -4.59 -9.13 -10.28
N ARG A 207 -3.85 -9.54 -11.29
CA ARG A 207 -2.42 -9.30 -11.48
C ARG A 207 -2.17 -8.40 -12.68
N ILE A 208 -1.29 -7.42 -12.51
CA ILE A 208 -0.72 -6.58 -13.56
C ILE A 208 0.75 -6.96 -13.64
N GLU A 209 1.19 -7.51 -14.75
CA GLU A 209 2.57 -7.92 -14.95
C GLU A 209 3.34 -6.85 -15.73
N LEU A 210 4.48 -6.42 -15.16
CA LEU A 210 5.39 -5.48 -15.79
C LEU A 210 6.67 -6.19 -16.19
N ASP A 211 7.10 -5.95 -17.44
CA ASP A 211 8.38 -6.36 -17.97
C ASP A 211 9.04 -5.18 -18.68
N GLU A 212 10.28 -4.84 -18.28
CA GLU A 212 11.03 -3.70 -18.82
C GLU A 212 10.22 -2.40 -18.96
N GLY A 213 9.37 -2.11 -17.95
CA GLY A 213 8.53 -0.91 -17.91
C GLY A 213 7.28 -0.94 -18.79
N ARG A 214 6.95 -2.07 -19.40
CA ARG A 214 5.77 -2.29 -20.23
C ARG A 214 4.79 -3.23 -19.56
N LEU A 215 3.52 -3.09 -19.92
CA LEU A 215 2.50 -4.05 -19.52
C LEU A 215 2.67 -5.33 -20.36
N GLN A 216 2.78 -6.45 -19.70
CA GLN A 216 2.59 -7.76 -20.33
C GLN A 216 1.08 -8.01 -20.46
N GLU A 217 0.63 -8.54 -21.59
CA GLU A 217 -0.76 -8.94 -21.73
C GLU A 217 -1.07 -10.02 -20.69
N PRO A 218 -2.21 -9.91 -19.96
CA PRO A 218 -2.56 -10.89 -18.97
C PRO A 218 -2.76 -12.25 -19.64
N GLN A 219 -1.97 -13.24 -19.25
CA GLN A 219 -2.35 -14.63 -19.48
C GLN A 219 -3.50 -14.92 -18.51
N PHE A 220 -4.73 -14.84 -18.99
CA PHE A 220 -5.90 -15.29 -18.23
C PHE A 220 -5.86 -16.82 -18.18
N GLU A 221 -5.42 -17.39 -17.08
CA GLU A 221 -5.89 -18.71 -16.68
C GLU A 221 -7.19 -18.50 -15.90
N ASP A 222 -8.32 -18.66 -16.58
CA ASP A 222 -9.62 -18.86 -15.95
C ASP A 222 -9.56 -20.18 -15.15
N ASP A 223 -9.89 -20.11 -13.89
CA ASP A 223 -10.11 -21.19 -12.91
C ASP A 223 -9.08 -21.19 -11.76
N LEU A 224 -9.47 -20.52 -10.69
CA LEU A 224 -9.30 -21.02 -9.31
C LEU A 224 -9.87 -20.02 -8.29
N VAL A 225 -11.15 -20.08 -8.01
CA VAL A 225 -11.73 -19.44 -6.82
C VAL A 225 -11.41 -20.34 -5.63
N VAL A 226 -10.43 -19.98 -4.85
CA VAL A 226 -10.11 -20.65 -3.59
C VAL A 226 -10.86 -19.95 -2.45
N HIS A 227 -11.81 -20.65 -1.87
CA HIS A 227 -12.46 -20.25 -0.63
C HIS A 227 -11.48 -20.40 0.53
N PHE A 228 -11.18 -19.32 1.24
CA PHE A 228 -10.49 -19.39 2.53
C PHE A 228 -11.52 -19.78 3.59
N GLU A 229 -11.30 -20.89 4.28
CA GLU A 229 -12.05 -21.22 5.49
C GLU A 229 -11.65 -20.23 6.61
N ASP A 230 -12.67 -19.57 7.17
CA ASP A 230 -12.58 -18.54 8.21
C ASP A 230 -12.38 -19.14 9.62
N ASP A 231 -11.38 -19.97 9.82
CA ASP A 231 -11.09 -20.52 11.15
C ASP A 231 -9.98 -19.71 11.85
N TYR A 232 -10.30 -18.58 12.39
CA TYR A 232 -9.62 -17.84 13.47
C TYR A 232 -9.79 -16.33 13.34
N LEU A 233 -10.95 -15.82 13.72
CA LEU A 233 -11.15 -14.39 13.93
C LEU A 233 -11.43 -14.13 15.41
N PRO A 234 -10.67 -13.27 16.10
CA PRO A 234 -11.18 -12.64 17.31
C PRO A 234 -12.32 -11.69 16.89
N GLN A 235 -13.49 -11.87 17.47
CA GLN A 235 -14.64 -11.00 17.30
C GLN A 235 -14.30 -9.64 17.91
N GLY A 236 -14.04 -8.66 17.06
CA GLY A 236 -13.88 -7.26 17.42
C GLY A 236 -15.12 -6.49 17.00
N ASP A 237 -15.67 -5.71 17.94
CA ASP A 237 -16.88 -4.93 17.79
C ASP A 237 -16.85 -3.98 16.58
N ASP A 238 -18.00 -3.90 15.89
CA ASP A 238 -18.24 -3.37 14.54
C ASP A 238 -18.29 -1.82 14.44
N ASP A 239 -17.79 -1.08 15.44
CA ASP A 239 -18.06 0.37 15.57
C ASP A 239 -16.95 1.34 15.11
N GLY A 240 -15.96 0.88 14.36
CA GLY A 240 -14.77 1.68 14.04
C GLY A 240 -14.73 2.46 12.71
N TRP A 241 -15.61 2.16 11.72
CA TRP A 241 -15.43 2.62 10.32
C TRP A 241 -16.62 3.38 9.69
N ARG A 242 -17.67 3.72 10.45
CA ARG A 242 -18.72 4.62 9.97
C ARG A 242 -18.49 6.07 10.38
#